data_1b84fcab5bbe3738bb7d6953012ea9b1
#
_entry.id   1b84fcab5bbe3738bb7d6953012ea9b1
#
_cell.length_a   1.000
_cell.length_b   1.000
_cell.length_c   1.000
_cell.angle_alpha   90.00
_cell.angle_beta   90.00
_cell.angle_gamma   90.00
#
_symmetry.space_group_name_H-M   'P 1'
#
loop_
_entity.id
_entity.type
_entity.pdbx_description
1 polymer ?
#
loop_
_entity_poly.entity_id
_entity_poly.type
_entity_poly.pdbx_seq_one_letter_code
_entity_poly.pdbx_strand_id
1 'polypeptide(L)'
;EQNDTVSCRGILAIANNRLPSEVDVDALLKMAERGNKIMLASTWFSNKLEDTLKFRNSYSYFSPIALKKYATSLLMRDSLCWIGDSTVYPRQNFYFYPQLCSSYFLTDSLPAKVLAVKDISVNEFIYETDVDSTFSDTVIHVPVAMSYRWGKGEIILASTPLLFTNYGVLDGKNATYLFRLLSQMGELPIVRTEAYMEKTAQVQMSPFRYFLSQRPLRWALYLTMLAILLFMVFTARRRQRAIPVIRKPENKSLEFME
;
A
#
# COMPACT_ATOMS: atom_id res chain seq x y z
N GLU A 1 -1.53 -3.34 -42.07
CA GLU A 1 -1.85 -1.89 -41.94
C GLU A 1 -3.17 -1.76 -41.21
N GLN A 2 -3.15 -1.90 -39.89
CA GLN A 2 -4.31 -1.53 -39.08
C GLN A 2 -4.23 -0.02 -38.85
N ASN A 3 -5.14 0.70 -39.46
CA ASN A 3 -5.43 2.09 -39.15
C ASN A 3 -5.95 2.16 -37.71
N ASP A 4 -5.05 2.15 -36.72
CA ASP A 4 -5.36 2.56 -35.37
C ASP A 4 -5.52 4.09 -35.36
N THR A 5 -6.75 4.52 -35.61
CA THR A 5 -7.24 5.81 -35.13
C THR A 5 -7.25 5.71 -33.61
N VAL A 6 -6.07 5.87 -33.02
CA VAL A 6 -5.91 5.81 -31.57
C VAL A 6 -6.61 7.02 -30.99
N SER A 7 -7.87 6.82 -30.61
CA SER A 7 -8.60 7.82 -29.82
C SER A 7 -7.81 8.12 -28.55
N CYS A 8 -7.55 9.40 -28.29
CA CYS A 8 -6.89 9.82 -27.06
C CYS A 8 -7.62 9.25 -25.83
N ARG A 9 -6.86 8.81 -24.84
CA ARG A 9 -7.38 8.16 -23.62
C ARG A 9 -6.78 8.81 -22.38
N GLY A 10 -7.54 8.73 -21.30
CA GLY A 10 -7.03 8.99 -19.95
C GLY A 10 -6.43 7.71 -19.38
N ILE A 11 -5.18 7.72 -18.98
CA ILE A 11 -4.49 6.57 -18.36
C ILE A 11 -4.32 6.85 -16.89
N LEU A 12 -4.86 5.96 -16.05
CA LEU A 12 -4.74 6.05 -14.60
C LEU A 12 -3.85 4.93 -14.08
N ALA A 13 -2.71 5.27 -13.49
CA ALA A 13 -1.82 4.36 -12.80
C ALA A 13 -1.75 4.71 -11.31
N ILE A 14 -2.06 3.76 -10.46
CA ILE A 14 -2.01 3.92 -9.01
C ILE A 14 -1.04 2.87 -8.46
N ALA A 15 0.00 3.31 -7.77
CA ALA A 15 1.00 2.44 -7.16
C ALA A 15 1.34 2.96 -5.76
N ASN A 16 1.58 2.07 -4.80
CA ASN A 16 1.97 2.48 -3.46
C ASN A 16 3.50 2.65 -3.32
N ASN A 17 4.30 1.81 -3.96
CA ASN A 17 5.74 1.74 -3.70
C ASN A 17 6.65 1.67 -4.94
N ARG A 18 6.14 1.59 -6.16
CA ARG A 18 6.98 1.51 -7.35
C ARG A 18 6.43 2.27 -8.52
N LEU A 19 7.30 3.00 -9.10
CA LEU A 19 7.07 3.75 -10.30
C LEU A 19 7.60 3.07 -11.52
N PRO A 20 7.10 3.52 -12.67
CA PRO A 20 7.49 2.93 -13.92
C PRO A 20 9.02 2.86 -14.02
N SER A 21 9.51 1.79 -14.64
CA SER A 21 10.91 1.68 -15.02
C SER A 21 11.29 2.84 -15.95
N GLU A 22 12.57 3.09 -16.13
CA GLU A 22 13.03 4.16 -17.04
C GLU A 22 12.48 4.02 -18.47
N VAL A 23 12.34 2.77 -18.92
CA VAL A 23 11.75 2.48 -20.25
C VAL A 23 10.27 2.83 -20.30
N ASP A 24 9.54 2.56 -19.24
CA ASP A 24 8.11 2.89 -19.16
C ASP A 24 7.87 4.39 -19.11
N VAL A 25 8.78 5.16 -18.48
CA VAL A 25 8.71 6.63 -18.48
C VAL A 25 8.71 7.15 -19.92
N ASP A 26 9.63 6.69 -20.77
CA ASP A 26 9.69 7.11 -22.18
C ASP A 26 8.41 6.77 -22.94
N ALA A 27 7.85 5.59 -22.67
CA ALA A 27 6.59 5.18 -23.27
C ALA A 27 5.42 6.09 -22.84
N LEU A 28 5.34 6.40 -21.55
CA LEU A 28 4.32 7.31 -21.00
C LEU A 28 4.45 8.73 -21.57
N LEU A 29 5.67 9.26 -21.64
CA LEU A 29 5.92 10.59 -22.24
C LEU A 29 5.50 10.64 -23.72
N LYS A 30 5.85 9.62 -24.50
CA LYS A 30 5.41 9.51 -25.91
C LYS A 30 3.90 9.39 -26.04
N MET A 31 3.23 8.71 -25.11
CA MET A 31 1.77 8.64 -25.09
C MET A 31 1.15 10.02 -24.78
N ALA A 32 1.71 10.76 -23.84
CA ALA A 32 1.29 12.12 -23.53
C ALA A 32 1.51 13.05 -24.74
N GLU A 33 2.64 12.97 -25.44
CA GLU A 33 2.92 13.74 -26.65
C GLU A 33 1.85 13.56 -27.72
N ARG A 34 1.25 12.38 -27.82
CA ARG A 34 0.19 12.06 -28.77
C ARG A 34 -1.20 12.57 -28.37
N GLY A 35 -1.34 13.20 -27.21
CA GLY A 35 -2.60 13.78 -26.73
C GLY A 35 -3.31 12.96 -25.65
N ASN A 36 -2.70 11.89 -25.14
CA ASN A 36 -3.26 11.18 -24.01
C ASN A 36 -3.03 11.95 -22.70
N LYS A 37 -3.96 11.83 -21.77
CA LYS A 37 -3.77 12.35 -20.42
C LYS A 37 -3.39 11.21 -19.48
N ILE A 38 -2.32 11.40 -18.71
CA ILE A 38 -1.76 10.36 -17.87
C ILE A 38 -1.79 10.84 -16.43
N MET A 39 -2.45 10.11 -15.55
CA MET A 39 -2.42 10.35 -14.11
C MET A 39 -1.63 9.25 -13.41
N LEU A 40 -0.60 9.66 -12.69
CA LEU A 40 0.25 8.79 -11.89
C LEU A 40 0.04 9.15 -10.41
N ALA A 41 -0.56 8.24 -9.65
CA ALA A 41 -0.70 8.38 -8.21
C ALA A 41 0.24 7.40 -7.51
N SER A 42 1.27 7.94 -6.85
CA SER A 42 2.27 7.12 -6.19
C SER A 42 3.00 7.88 -5.08
N THR A 43 3.54 7.13 -4.12
CA THR A 43 4.41 7.68 -3.08
C THR A 43 5.84 7.93 -3.59
N TRP A 44 6.31 7.14 -4.56
CA TRP A 44 7.66 7.23 -5.12
C TRP A 44 7.63 7.41 -6.63
N PHE A 45 8.51 8.27 -7.16
CA PHE A 45 8.65 8.52 -8.58
C PHE A 45 10.08 8.18 -9.06
N SER A 46 10.25 7.70 -10.29
CA SER A 46 11.58 7.37 -10.82
C SER A 46 12.40 8.62 -11.04
N ASN A 47 13.69 8.55 -10.79
CA ASN A 47 14.62 9.68 -10.98
C ASN A 47 14.52 10.25 -12.40
N LYS A 48 14.33 9.39 -13.40
CA LYS A 48 14.16 9.85 -14.80
C LYS A 48 12.93 10.72 -14.99
N LEU A 49 11.81 10.38 -14.33
CA LEU A 49 10.60 11.20 -14.39
C LEU A 49 10.80 12.54 -13.66
N GLU A 50 11.44 12.49 -12.49
CA GLU A 50 11.79 13.66 -11.70
C GLU A 50 12.70 14.62 -12.47
N ASP A 51 13.74 14.10 -13.11
CA ASP A 51 14.69 14.89 -13.91
C ASP A 51 14.04 15.46 -15.17
N THR A 52 13.12 14.71 -15.80
CA THR A 52 12.43 15.15 -17.02
C THR A 52 11.41 16.25 -16.73
N LEU A 53 10.62 16.10 -15.68
CA LEU A 53 9.57 17.06 -15.29
C LEU A 53 10.08 18.12 -14.31
N LYS A 54 11.36 18.06 -13.91
CA LYS A 54 12.02 19.02 -13.01
C LYS A 54 11.32 19.19 -11.67
N PHE A 55 11.01 18.09 -11.02
CA PHE A 55 10.55 18.06 -9.63
C PHE A 55 11.41 17.11 -8.81
N ARG A 56 11.33 17.19 -7.52
CA ARG A 56 11.87 16.21 -6.58
C ARG A 56 10.75 15.71 -5.67
N ASN A 57 10.74 14.43 -5.44
CA ASN A 57 9.80 13.83 -4.52
C ASN A 57 10.46 13.70 -3.14
N SER A 58 9.81 14.24 -2.13
CA SER A 58 10.28 14.17 -0.75
C SER A 58 9.27 13.44 0.13
N TYR A 59 9.74 12.94 1.28
CA TYR A 59 8.93 12.12 2.18
C TYR A 59 9.00 12.66 3.58
N SER A 60 7.88 12.68 4.24
CA SER A 60 7.81 12.86 5.68
C SER A 60 7.72 11.47 6.34
N TYR A 61 8.80 11.05 6.97
CA TYR A 61 8.82 9.80 7.71
C TYR A 61 8.17 10.00 9.08
N PHE A 62 7.29 9.11 9.43
CA PHE A 62 6.85 9.00 10.81
C PHE A 62 8.02 8.58 11.71
N SER A 63 8.51 9.49 12.53
CA SER A 63 9.47 9.09 13.56
C SER A 63 8.79 8.15 14.58
N PRO A 64 9.51 7.20 15.18
CA PRO A 64 8.96 6.36 16.26
C PRO A 64 8.41 7.17 17.44
N ILE A 65 8.93 8.37 17.66
CA ILE A 65 8.47 9.32 18.68
C ILE A 65 7.12 9.92 18.29
N ALA A 66 6.93 10.28 17.01
CA ALA A 66 5.66 10.73 16.48
C ALA A 66 4.60 9.62 16.55
N LEU A 67 4.95 8.38 16.21
CA LEU A 67 4.07 7.22 16.33
C LEU A 67 3.58 7.02 17.77
N LYS A 68 4.45 7.20 18.76
CA LYS A 68 4.10 7.12 20.18
C LYS A 68 3.18 8.26 20.63
N LYS A 69 3.38 9.46 20.10
CA LYS A 69 2.53 10.63 20.34
C LYS A 69 1.15 10.46 19.67
N TYR A 70 1.10 9.88 18.49
CA TYR A 70 -0.14 9.64 17.75
C TYR A 70 -0.93 8.43 18.26
N ALA A 71 -0.28 7.43 18.86
CA ALA A 71 -0.96 6.29 19.50
C ALA A 71 -1.77 6.70 20.75
N THR A 72 -1.42 7.80 21.37
CA THR A 72 -2.11 8.31 22.57
C THR A 72 -3.13 9.41 22.27
N SER A 73 -3.00 10.13 21.13
CA SER A 73 -3.98 11.10 20.66
C SER A 73 -4.76 10.45 19.51
N LEU A 74 -6.05 10.26 19.71
CA LEU A 74 -6.98 9.79 18.69
C LEU A 74 -6.70 10.49 17.34
N LEU A 75 -5.96 9.77 16.46
CA LEU A 75 -5.95 9.97 15.03
C LEU A 75 -5.90 11.44 14.58
N MET A 76 -4.73 12.06 14.72
CA MET A 76 -4.53 13.35 14.06
C MET A 76 -4.65 13.13 12.54
N ARG A 77 -5.66 13.70 11.96
CA ARG A 77 -5.85 13.73 10.52
C ARG A 77 -4.90 14.79 9.94
N ASP A 78 -4.25 14.43 8.86
CA ASP A 78 -3.55 15.39 8.02
C ASP A 78 -4.53 16.04 7.05
N SER A 79 -4.19 17.21 6.53
CA SER A 79 -5.06 17.97 5.64
C SER A 79 -4.34 18.33 4.34
N LEU A 80 -5.06 18.31 3.25
CA LEU A 80 -4.63 18.87 1.99
C LEU A 80 -5.67 19.86 1.48
N CYS A 81 -5.22 20.90 0.80
CA CYS A 81 -6.07 21.94 0.25
C CYS A 81 -6.07 21.88 -1.28
N TRP A 82 -7.25 21.84 -1.89
CA TRP A 82 -7.41 21.99 -3.32
C TRP A 82 -7.23 23.47 -3.70
N ILE A 83 -6.27 23.76 -4.58
CA ILE A 83 -5.99 25.11 -5.10
C ILE A 83 -6.02 25.17 -6.63
N GLY A 84 -6.40 24.08 -7.29
CA GLY A 84 -6.50 24.01 -8.75
C GLY A 84 -7.46 25.06 -9.31
N ASP A 85 -8.09 24.77 -10.45
CA ASP A 85 -8.95 25.74 -11.11
C ASP A 85 -10.08 26.23 -10.18
N SER A 86 -9.92 27.44 -9.67
CA SER A 86 -10.88 28.07 -8.75
C SER A 86 -12.18 28.51 -9.41
N THR A 87 -12.20 28.59 -10.74
CA THR A 87 -13.40 28.94 -11.50
C THR A 87 -14.35 27.75 -11.59
N VAL A 88 -13.83 26.53 -11.59
CA VAL A 88 -14.61 25.30 -11.67
C VAL A 88 -14.86 24.70 -10.28
N TYR A 89 -13.82 24.70 -9.45
CA TYR A 89 -13.88 24.11 -8.12
C TYR A 89 -13.38 25.08 -7.04
N PRO A 90 -14.18 25.39 -6.03
CA PRO A 90 -13.76 26.28 -4.96
C PRO A 90 -12.62 25.65 -4.14
N ARG A 91 -11.78 26.51 -3.56
CA ARG A 91 -10.78 26.08 -2.58
C ARG A 91 -11.45 25.30 -1.46
N GLN A 92 -10.92 24.11 -1.13
CA GLN A 92 -11.49 23.22 -0.15
C GLN A 92 -10.42 22.37 0.51
N ASN A 93 -10.56 22.18 1.83
CA ASN A 93 -9.70 21.30 2.59
C ASN A 93 -10.29 19.90 2.65
N PHE A 94 -9.43 18.91 2.53
CA PHE A 94 -9.73 17.49 2.64
C PHE A 94 -8.84 16.89 3.72
N TYR A 95 -9.37 15.94 4.48
CA TYR A 95 -8.67 15.34 5.60
C TYR A 95 -8.42 13.87 5.32
N PHE A 96 -7.25 13.39 5.67
CA PHE A 96 -6.87 12.00 5.53
C PHE A 96 -6.01 11.55 6.71
N TYR A 97 -5.99 10.26 6.95
CA TYR A 97 -5.09 9.71 7.95
C TYR A 97 -3.71 9.51 7.33
N PRO A 98 -2.66 10.20 7.81
CA PRO A 98 -1.32 9.94 7.34
C PRO A 98 -0.97 8.52 7.75
N GLN A 99 -0.67 7.68 6.77
CA GLN A 99 -0.02 6.41 7.04
C GLN A 99 1.48 6.65 7.21
N LEU A 100 2.21 5.63 7.53
CA LEU A 100 3.62 5.68 7.93
C LEU A 100 4.54 6.48 6.98
N CYS A 101 4.07 6.86 5.81
CA CYS A 101 4.79 7.63 4.83
C CYS A 101 3.86 8.62 4.12
N SER A 102 4.21 9.89 4.14
CA SER A 102 3.52 10.96 3.41
C SER A 102 4.53 11.58 2.45
N SER A 103 4.22 11.64 1.18
CA SER A 103 5.10 12.26 0.19
C SER A 103 4.51 13.56 -0.34
N TYR A 104 5.40 14.43 -0.81
CA TYR A 104 5.09 15.73 -1.41
C TYR A 104 6.12 16.07 -2.47
N PHE A 105 5.84 17.09 -3.26
CA PHE A 105 6.71 17.51 -4.34
C PHE A 105 7.47 18.78 -3.96
N LEU A 106 8.75 18.82 -4.31
CA LEU A 106 9.58 20.01 -4.30
C LEU A 106 9.81 20.45 -5.73
N THR A 107 9.53 21.70 -6.05
CA THR A 107 9.69 22.26 -7.40
C THR A 107 10.47 23.54 -7.33
N ASP A 108 11.61 23.63 -8.02
CA ASP A 108 12.47 24.80 -7.98
C ASP A 108 12.00 25.94 -8.91
N SER A 109 11.29 25.61 -9.96
CA SER A 109 10.71 26.62 -10.88
C SER A 109 9.95 25.91 -12.00
N LEU A 110 8.61 26.22 -12.18
CA LEU A 110 8.03 25.49 -13.25
C LEU A 110 6.75 25.92 -13.87
N PRO A 111 6.54 25.46 -15.14
CA PRO A 111 5.25 25.48 -15.82
C PRO A 111 4.28 24.40 -15.32
N ALA A 112 4.42 23.90 -14.10
CA ALA A 112 3.48 22.98 -13.50
C ALA A 112 2.29 23.73 -12.91
N LYS A 113 1.10 23.26 -13.22
CA LYS A 113 -0.12 23.72 -12.55
C LYS A 113 -0.29 22.94 -11.25
N VAL A 114 -0.14 23.60 -10.11
CA VAL A 114 -0.40 22.98 -8.81
C VAL A 114 -1.91 22.81 -8.62
N LEU A 115 -2.33 21.60 -8.29
CA LEU A 115 -3.73 21.24 -8.09
C LEU A 115 -4.10 21.16 -6.61
N ALA A 116 -3.22 20.61 -5.79
CA ALA A 116 -3.43 20.53 -4.35
C ALA A 116 -2.13 20.70 -3.58
N VAL A 117 -2.22 21.26 -2.40
CA VAL A 117 -1.10 21.51 -1.48
C VAL A 117 -1.39 20.91 -0.12
N LYS A 118 -0.33 20.58 0.60
CA LYS A 118 -0.33 20.15 1.99
C LYS A 118 0.47 21.15 2.82
N ASP A 119 0.06 21.35 4.05
CA ASP A 119 0.77 22.16 5.02
C ASP A 119 1.78 21.29 5.77
N ILE A 120 3.04 21.72 5.79
CA ILE A 120 4.12 21.05 6.52
C ILE A 120 4.74 22.07 7.47
N SER A 121 5.01 21.66 8.72
CA SER A 121 5.78 22.49 9.63
C SER A 121 7.26 22.54 9.20
N VAL A 122 7.91 23.69 9.32
CA VAL A 122 9.33 23.84 8.99
C VAL A 122 10.20 22.82 9.74
N ASN A 123 9.82 22.46 10.95
CA ASN A 123 10.51 21.43 11.74
C ASN A 123 10.51 20.05 11.11
N GLU A 124 9.50 19.67 10.30
CA GLU A 124 9.50 18.45 9.51
C GLU A 124 10.42 18.56 8.29
N PHE A 125 10.54 19.75 7.71
CA PHE A 125 11.36 20.02 6.55
C PHE A 125 12.87 20.01 6.84
N ILE A 126 13.26 20.46 8.04
CA ILE A 126 14.66 20.64 8.42
C ILE A 126 15.37 19.33 8.77
N TYR A 127 14.64 18.27 9.15
CA TYR A 127 15.25 16.95 9.35
C TYR A 127 15.89 16.36 8.07
N GLU A 128 15.59 16.91 6.90
CA GLU A 128 16.21 16.51 5.62
C GLU A 128 17.41 17.35 5.22
N THR A 129 17.60 18.52 5.82
CA THR A 129 18.74 19.41 5.54
C THR A 129 19.45 19.78 6.84
N ASP A 130 20.68 19.29 7.02
CA ASP A 130 21.56 19.59 8.15
C ASP A 130 21.80 21.12 8.32
N VAL A 131 20.87 21.85 8.84
CA VAL A 131 21.04 23.26 9.18
C VAL A 131 20.63 23.51 10.62
N ASP A 132 21.57 24.02 11.41
CA ASP A 132 21.34 24.59 12.74
C ASP A 132 20.16 25.55 12.73
N SER A 133 19.01 25.12 13.22
CA SER A 133 17.78 25.89 13.10
C SER A 133 17.17 26.25 14.45
N THR A 134 17.00 27.52 14.62
CA THR A 134 16.07 28.11 15.55
C THR A 134 14.63 27.69 15.19
N PHE A 135 13.93 27.09 16.14
CA PHE A 135 12.55 26.65 16.01
C PHE A 135 11.64 27.80 15.55
N SER A 136 11.12 27.74 14.33
CA SER A 136 10.06 28.62 13.87
C SER A 136 8.82 27.79 13.54
N ASP A 137 7.66 28.19 14.07
CA ASP A 137 6.35 27.59 13.77
C ASP A 137 5.82 27.97 12.37
N THR A 138 6.73 28.19 11.43
CA THR A 138 6.37 28.58 10.07
C THR A 138 5.82 27.36 9.32
N VAL A 139 4.65 27.51 8.73
CA VAL A 139 3.99 26.51 7.90
C VAL A 139 4.34 26.74 6.44
N ILE A 140 4.81 25.71 5.76
CA ILE A 140 5.11 25.74 4.32
C ILE A 140 4.03 24.95 3.57
N HIS A 141 3.52 25.53 2.49
CA HIS A 141 2.59 24.86 1.59
C HIS A 141 3.35 24.10 0.51
N VAL A 142 3.30 22.78 0.54
CA VAL A 142 3.99 21.92 -0.44
C VAL A 142 2.99 21.26 -1.38
N PRO A 143 3.30 21.17 -2.68
CA PRO A 143 2.45 20.49 -3.64
C PRO A 143 2.34 18.99 -3.36
N VAL A 144 1.12 18.46 -3.44
CA VAL A 144 0.82 17.02 -3.37
C VAL A 144 0.12 16.50 -4.62
N ALA A 145 -0.39 17.41 -5.45
CA ALA A 145 -0.88 17.09 -6.79
C ALA A 145 -0.53 18.20 -7.76
N MET A 146 0.00 17.83 -8.91
CA MET A 146 0.47 18.74 -9.95
C MET A 146 0.10 18.23 -11.34
N SER A 147 -0.01 19.12 -12.29
CA SER A 147 -0.24 18.83 -13.69
C SER A 147 0.80 19.52 -14.57
N TYR A 148 1.29 18.78 -15.55
CA TYR A 148 2.26 19.20 -16.55
C TYR A 148 1.68 19.06 -17.94
N ARG A 149 1.72 20.11 -18.74
CA ARG A 149 1.47 19.98 -20.17
C ARG A 149 2.65 19.31 -20.85
N TRP A 150 2.39 18.26 -21.61
CA TRP A 150 3.43 17.53 -22.34
C TRP A 150 2.96 17.23 -23.76
N GLY A 151 3.54 17.91 -24.74
CA GLY A 151 3.10 17.84 -26.12
C GLY A 151 1.62 18.27 -26.28
N LYS A 152 0.80 17.38 -26.80
CA LYS A 152 -0.65 17.60 -26.97
C LYS A 152 -1.49 17.10 -25.77
N GLY A 153 -0.87 16.39 -24.83
CA GLY A 153 -1.52 15.82 -23.67
C GLY A 153 -1.08 16.47 -22.35
N GLU A 154 -1.31 15.74 -21.27
CA GLU A 154 -1.10 16.22 -19.92
C GLU A 154 -0.66 15.07 -19.00
N ILE A 155 0.29 15.34 -18.11
CA ILE A 155 0.74 14.40 -17.10
C ILE A 155 0.36 14.96 -15.74
N ILE A 156 -0.45 14.22 -15.01
CA ILE A 156 -0.94 14.57 -13.68
C ILE A 156 -0.25 13.68 -12.66
N LEU A 157 0.41 14.28 -11.69
CA LEU A 157 1.08 13.59 -10.60
C LEU A 157 0.33 13.80 -9.29
N ALA A 158 0.12 12.74 -8.53
CA ALA A 158 -0.45 12.79 -7.19
C ALA A 158 0.41 11.97 -6.22
N SER A 159 0.88 12.60 -5.14
CA SER A 159 1.74 11.96 -4.15
C SER A 159 0.97 11.16 -3.07
N THR A 160 -0.36 11.17 -3.13
CA THR A 160 -1.23 10.57 -2.11
C THR A 160 -2.04 9.38 -2.68
N PRO A 161 -1.41 8.24 -3.05
CA PRO A 161 -2.09 7.11 -3.68
C PRO A 161 -3.15 6.48 -2.78
N LEU A 162 -3.03 6.59 -1.46
CA LEU A 162 -3.99 6.03 -0.51
C LEU A 162 -5.37 6.69 -0.59
N LEU A 163 -5.45 7.94 -1.06
CA LEU A 163 -6.74 8.59 -1.28
C LEU A 163 -7.55 7.97 -2.42
N PHE A 164 -6.90 7.15 -3.28
CA PHE A 164 -7.56 6.38 -4.34
C PHE A 164 -8.03 4.98 -3.87
N THR A 165 -7.78 4.63 -2.62
CA THR A 165 -8.22 3.36 -2.03
C THR A 165 -9.58 3.51 -1.36
N ASN A 166 -10.26 2.39 -1.09
CA ASN A 166 -11.50 2.40 -0.32
C ASN A 166 -11.35 3.09 1.04
N TYR A 167 -10.18 2.95 1.67
CA TYR A 167 -9.87 3.59 2.92
C TYR A 167 -9.86 5.13 2.81
N GLY A 168 -9.27 5.67 1.74
CA GLY A 168 -9.19 7.11 1.53
C GLY A 168 -10.50 7.71 1.00
N VAL A 169 -11.09 7.08 -0.01
CA VAL A 169 -12.28 7.61 -0.71
C VAL A 169 -13.51 7.68 0.19
N LEU A 170 -13.70 6.69 1.07
CA LEU A 170 -14.88 6.62 1.93
C LEU A 170 -14.81 7.54 3.15
N ASP A 171 -13.65 8.12 3.43
CA ASP A 171 -13.48 9.01 4.57
C ASP A 171 -13.89 10.45 4.23
N GLY A 172 -14.87 10.97 4.94
CA GLY A 172 -15.32 12.35 4.86
C GLY A 172 -15.72 12.78 3.43
N LYS A 173 -15.05 13.83 2.93
CA LYS A 173 -15.31 14.40 1.60
C LYS A 173 -14.23 14.04 0.57
N ASN A 174 -13.40 13.05 0.85
CA ASN A 174 -12.25 12.72 0.00
C ASN A 174 -12.64 12.21 -1.40
N ALA A 175 -13.83 11.62 -1.53
CA ALA A 175 -14.40 11.30 -2.83
C ALA A 175 -14.47 12.54 -3.76
N THR A 176 -14.80 13.71 -3.21
CA THR A 176 -14.83 14.96 -3.98
C THR A 176 -13.44 15.35 -4.47
N TYR A 177 -12.40 15.15 -3.66
CA TYR A 177 -11.02 15.38 -4.09
C TYR A 177 -10.63 14.48 -5.25
N LEU A 178 -10.95 13.18 -5.15
CA LEU A 178 -10.69 12.22 -6.21
C LEU A 178 -11.42 12.61 -7.50
N PHE A 179 -12.69 12.98 -7.40
CA PHE A 179 -13.46 13.44 -8.56
C PHE A 179 -12.83 14.69 -9.22
N ARG A 180 -12.34 15.63 -8.43
CA ARG A 180 -11.64 16.82 -8.96
C ARG A 180 -10.34 16.46 -9.68
N LEU A 181 -9.58 15.49 -9.17
CA LEU A 181 -8.40 14.98 -9.86
C LEU A 181 -8.78 14.27 -11.17
N LEU A 182 -9.76 13.38 -11.13
CA LEU A 182 -10.21 12.66 -12.32
C LEU A 182 -10.81 13.60 -13.35
N SER A 183 -11.47 14.69 -12.96
CA SER A 183 -12.02 15.68 -13.90
C SER A 183 -10.94 16.39 -14.72
N GLN A 184 -9.67 16.40 -14.26
CA GLN A 184 -8.55 16.92 -15.06
C GLN A 184 -8.33 16.06 -16.33
N MET A 185 -8.80 14.80 -16.35
CA MET A 185 -8.76 13.94 -17.53
C MET A 185 -9.73 14.42 -18.63
N GLY A 186 -10.69 15.28 -18.29
CA GLY A 186 -11.72 15.74 -19.23
C GLY A 186 -12.68 14.61 -19.61
N GLU A 187 -13.19 14.66 -20.84
CA GLU A 187 -14.14 13.67 -21.39
C GLU A 187 -13.47 12.42 -21.98
N LEU A 188 -12.17 12.25 -21.76
CA LEU A 188 -11.45 11.11 -22.30
C LEU A 188 -11.88 9.80 -21.60
N PRO A 189 -12.00 8.69 -22.34
CA PRO A 189 -12.24 7.39 -21.73
C PRO A 189 -11.06 7.00 -20.84
N ILE A 190 -11.33 6.75 -19.55
CA ILE A 190 -10.29 6.45 -18.57
C ILE A 190 -10.01 4.95 -18.55
N VAL A 191 -8.75 4.59 -18.74
CA VAL A 191 -8.24 3.23 -18.63
C VAL A 191 -7.32 3.15 -17.42
N ARG A 192 -7.68 2.31 -16.45
CA ARG A 192 -6.81 2.01 -15.32
C ARG A 192 -5.81 0.92 -15.71
N THR A 193 -4.52 1.18 -15.51
CA THR A 193 -3.49 0.16 -15.67
C THR A 193 -3.21 -0.57 -14.37
N GLU A 194 -3.04 -1.88 -14.44
CA GLU A 194 -2.60 -2.73 -13.32
C GLU A 194 -1.10 -3.05 -13.38
N ALA A 195 -0.39 -2.51 -14.38
CA ALA A 195 1.03 -2.81 -14.60
C ALA A 195 1.92 -2.49 -13.39
N TYR A 196 1.54 -1.47 -12.62
CA TYR A 196 2.28 -1.00 -11.44
C TYR A 196 1.64 -1.40 -10.10
N MET A 197 0.53 -2.11 -10.15
CA MET A 197 0.03 -2.73 -8.93
C MET A 197 1.03 -3.81 -8.50
N GLU A 198 1.50 -3.73 -7.26
CA GLU A 198 2.12 -4.91 -6.67
C GLU A 198 1.10 -6.04 -6.87
N LYS A 199 1.43 -6.97 -7.76
CA LYS A 199 0.78 -8.27 -7.70
C LYS A 199 1.02 -8.68 -6.27
N THR A 200 0.00 -8.56 -5.44
CA THR A 200 0.03 -9.12 -4.10
C THR A 200 0.59 -10.50 -4.36
N ALA A 201 1.87 -10.70 -4.04
CA ALA A 201 2.50 -12.00 -4.19
C ALA A 201 1.47 -12.88 -3.53
N GLN A 202 0.82 -13.73 -4.32
CA GLN A 202 -0.14 -14.67 -3.75
C GLN A 202 0.62 -15.19 -2.57
N VAL A 203 0.26 -14.70 -1.37
CA VAL A 203 0.91 -15.14 -0.15
C VAL A 203 0.78 -16.63 -0.32
N GLN A 204 1.91 -17.29 -0.63
CA GLN A 204 1.93 -18.74 -0.75
C GLN A 204 1.49 -19.17 0.63
N MET A 205 0.16 -19.22 0.79
CA MET A 205 -0.40 -19.69 2.03
C MET A 205 0.15 -21.07 2.15
N SER A 206 1.00 -21.29 3.16
CA SER A 206 1.48 -22.63 3.42
C SER A 206 0.26 -23.55 3.35
N PRO A 207 0.36 -24.73 2.75
CA PRO A 207 -0.78 -25.64 2.61
C PRO A 207 -1.58 -25.77 3.91
N PHE A 208 -0.89 -25.75 5.04
CA PHE A 208 -1.48 -25.78 6.38
C PHE A 208 -2.36 -24.55 6.67
N ARG A 209 -1.93 -23.36 6.28
CA ARG A 209 -2.70 -22.11 6.47
C ARG A 209 -3.93 -22.09 5.56
N TYR A 210 -3.84 -22.70 4.38
CA TYR A 210 -4.97 -22.88 3.48
C TYR A 210 -6.03 -23.82 4.11
N PHE A 211 -5.62 -24.95 4.70
CA PHE A 211 -6.52 -25.86 5.41
C PHE A 211 -7.23 -25.16 6.58
N LEU A 212 -6.53 -24.31 7.33
CA LEU A 212 -7.11 -23.58 8.45
C LEU A 212 -8.02 -22.42 8.03
N SER A 213 -7.88 -21.90 6.81
CA SER A 213 -8.72 -20.79 6.32
C SER A 213 -10.12 -21.25 5.91
N GLN A 214 -10.25 -22.50 5.41
CA GLN A 214 -11.51 -23.07 4.95
C GLN A 214 -12.24 -23.79 6.09
N ARG A 215 -13.47 -23.36 6.40
CA ARG A 215 -14.26 -23.98 7.50
C ARG A 215 -14.37 -25.51 7.41
N PRO A 216 -14.75 -26.11 6.27
CA PRO A 216 -14.87 -27.56 6.20
C PRO A 216 -13.53 -28.28 6.36
N LEU A 217 -12.45 -27.77 5.79
CA LEU A 217 -11.12 -28.37 5.89
C LEU A 217 -10.55 -28.27 7.32
N ARG A 218 -10.84 -27.20 8.03
CA ARG A 218 -10.48 -27.02 9.43
C ARG A 218 -11.14 -28.08 10.33
N TRP A 219 -12.43 -28.33 10.15
CA TRP A 219 -13.13 -29.38 10.89
C TRP A 219 -12.60 -30.78 10.55
N ALA A 220 -12.34 -31.06 9.27
CA ALA A 220 -11.72 -32.30 8.85
C ALA A 220 -10.35 -32.52 9.53
N LEU A 221 -9.51 -31.48 9.60
CA LEU A 221 -8.22 -31.54 10.30
C LEU A 221 -8.38 -31.84 11.78
N TYR A 222 -9.33 -31.19 12.48
CA TYR A 222 -9.58 -31.45 13.89
C TYR A 222 -10.07 -32.86 14.15
N LEU A 223 -10.98 -33.36 13.31
CA LEU A 223 -11.46 -34.75 13.41
C LEU A 223 -10.34 -35.78 13.18
N THR A 224 -9.46 -35.50 12.22
CA THR A 224 -8.31 -36.37 11.94
C THR A 224 -7.35 -36.41 13.13
N MET A 225 -7.01 -35.23 13.71
CA MET A 225 -6.19 -35.16 14.91
C MET A 225 -6.81 -35.90 16.09
N LEU A 226 -8.13 -35.74 16.30
CA LEU A 226 -8.86 -36.42 17.35
C LEU A 226 -8.82 -37.96 17.13
N ALA A 227 -9.03 -38.41 15.90
CA ALA A 227 -8.97 -39.85 15.56
C ALA A 227 -7.58 -40.43 15.83
N ILE A 228 -6.51 -39.74 15.46
CA ILE A 228 -5.13 -40.16 15.74
C ILE A 228 -4.88 -40.22 17.25
N LEU A 229 -5.33 -39.23 18.01
CA LEU A 229 -5.17 -39.21 19.46
C LEU A 229 -5.91 -40.39 20.12
N LEU A 230 -7.15 -40.63 19.73
CA LEU A 230 -7.91 -41.80 20.21
C LEU A 230 -7.21 -43.11 19.87
N PHE A 231 -6.71 -43.24 18.63
CA PHE A 231 -5.95 -44.42 18.21
C PHE A 231 -4.72 -44.66 19.08
N MET A 232 -3.96 -43.60 19.39
CA MET A 232 -2.80 -43.70 20.28
C MET A 232 -3.21 -44.15 21.68
N VAL A 233 -4.27 -43.58 22.26
CA VAL A 233 -4.75 -43.96 23.59
C VAL A 233 -5.19 -45.42 23.63
N PHE A 234 -5.96 -45.89 22.62
CA PHE A 234 -6.38 -47.30 22.55
C PHE A 234 -5.21 -48.24 22.36
N THR A 235 -4.23 -47.88 21.52
CA THR A 235 -3.04 -48.69 21.28
C THR A 235 -2.15 -48.77 22.52
N ALA A 236 -1.94 -47.65 23.23
CA ALA A 236 -1.20 -47.62 24.47
C ALA A 236 -1.86 -48.49 25.55
N ARG A 237 -3.18 -48.43 25.67
CA ARG A 237 -3.94 -49.25 26.62
C ARG A 237 -3.85 -50.76 26.32
N ARG A 238 -3.81 -51.18 25.05
CA ARG A 238 -3.63 -52.57 24.64
C ARG A 238 -2.24 -53.14 25.01
N ARG A 239 -1.19 -52.34 24.92
CA ARG A 239 0.19 -52.77 25.21
C ARG A 239 0.43 -53.06 26.69
N GLN A 240 -0.33 -52.47 27.63
CA GLN A 240 -0.17 -52.71 29.06
C GLN A 240 -0.70 -54.07 29.53
N ARG A 241 -1.48 -54.84 28.71
CA ARG A 241 -2.01 -56.16 29.09
C ARG A 241 -1.16 -57.36 28.62
N ALA A 242 -0.02 -57.13 28.01
CA ALA A 242 0.77 -58.19 27.38
C ALA A 242 2.05 -58.58 28.19
N ILE A 243 2.09 -58.32 29.50
CA ILE A 243 3.14 -58.84 30.34
C ILE A 243 2.61 -60.19 30.92
N PRO A 244 3.08 -61.36 30.42
CA PRO A 244 2.70 -62.62 30.99
C PRO A 244 3.29 -62.67 32.42
N VAL A 245 2.43 -62.83 33.42
CA VAL A 245 2.87 -63.14 34.79
C VAL A 245 3.45 -64.54 34.79
N ILE A 246 4.75 -64.63 34.64
CA ILE A 246 5.48 -65.89 34.77
C ILE A 246 5.41 -66.26 36.27
N ARG A 247 4.58 -67.27 36.60
CA ARG A 247 4.60 -67.83 37.93
C ARG A 247 5.98 -68.48 38.12
N LYS A 248 6.63 -68.18 39.24
CA LYS A 248 7.87 -68.85 39.61
C LYS A 248 7.63 -70.34 39.58
N PRO A 249 8.50 -71.16 38.92
CA PRO A 249 8.39 -72.61 39.03
C PRO A 249 8.54 -73.01 40.48
N GLU A 250 7.56 -73.70 41.03
CA GLU A 250 7.68 -74.36 42.32
C GLU A 250 8.76 -75.41 42.19
N ASN A 251 9.83 -75.29 43.01
CA ASN A 251 10.91 -76.25 43.06
C ASN A 251 10.38 -77.50 43.71
N LYS A 252 9.83 -78.45 42.92
CA LYS A 252 9.35 -79.79 43.36
C LYS A 252 10.50 -80.68 43.83
N SER A 253 11.75 -80.29 43.73
CA SER A 253 12.91 -81.05 44.17
C SER A 253 13.21 -80.96 45.68
N LEU A 254 12.49 -80.16 46.46
CA LEU A 254 12.64 -80.11 47.91
C LEU A 254 11.62 -80.91 48.67
N GLU A 255 10.64 -81.49 47.99
CA GLU A 255 9.57 -82.36 48.62
C GLU A 255 9.93 -83.79 48.69
N PHE A 256 11.14 -84.23 48.25
CA PHE A 256 11.63 -85.58 48.25
C PHE A 256 12.73 -85.85 49.29
N MET A 257 12.96 -84.94 50.26
CA MET A 257 13.94 -85.17 51.34
C MET A 257 13.34 -84.94 52.73
N GLU A 258 12.13 -85.41 53.02
CA GLU A 258 11.63 -85.72 54.36
C GLU A 258 11.16 -87.22 54.44
#